data_4040046b707e45f656e18639775612c2
#
_entry.id   4040046b707e45f656e18639775612c2
#
_cell.length_a   1.000
_cell.length_b   1.000
_cell.length_c   1.000
_cell.angle_alpha   90.00
_cell.angle_beta   90.00
_cell.angle_gamma   90.00
#
_symmetry.space_group_name_H-M   'P 1'
#
loop_
_entity.id
_entity.type
_entity.pdbx_description
1 polymer ?
#
loop_
_entity_poly.entity_id
_entity_poly.type
_entity_poly.pdbx_seq_one_letter_code
_entity_poly.pdbx_strand_id
1 'polypeptide(L)'
;MSNYEATRYDFTGANLTGIEGIPTATIVPWSSSSVPSGFLECDGSAVSRSTYSALFAIVGTTYGSGDGASTFNVPDLQDNVAVGKSNNKALASSGGANTVQSTGNVGGSTANATLSTAQLASHSHTTGQAGGGPGGGGTQMNIHRGSQAQTSSVGSGGGHSHNMSATFTGDSTSVLQPYLTIIYIIKT
;
A
#
# COMPACT_ATOMS: atom_id res chain seq x y z
N MET A 1 37.22 -13.96 -69.69
CA MET A 1 36.63 -12.86 -68.88
C MET A 1 35.33 -13.42 -68.30
N SER A 2 35.31 -13.80 -67.06
CA SER A 2 34.10 -14.30 -66.36
C SER A 2 33.20 -13.08 -66.07
N ASN A 3 31.99 -13.14 -66.66
CA ASN A 3 30.95 -12.19 -66.34
C ASN A 3 30.59 -12.30 -64.86
N TYR A 4 30.95 -11.31 -64.07
CA TYR A 4 30.31 -11.07 -62.76
C TYR A 4 28.91 -10.50 -63.08
N GLU A 5 27.96 -11.40 -63.27
CA GLU A 5 26.57 -11.04 -63.10
C GLU A 5 26.37 -10.70 -61.62
N ALA A 6 26.25 -9.42 -61.36
CA ALA A 6 25.76 -8.96 -60.07
C ALA A 6 24.34 -9.50 -59.89
N THR A 7 24.22 -10.66 -59.22
CA THR A 7 22.95 -11.15 -58.79
C THR A 7 22.37 -10.15 -57.85
N ARG A 8 21.48 -9.29 -58.33
CA ARG A 8 20.71 -8.34 -57.54
C ARG A 8 19.80 -9.19 -56.66
N TYR A 9 20.21 -9.43 -55.41
CA TYR A 9 19.30 -10.00 -54.44
C TYR A 9 18.22 -8.95 -54.17
N ASP A 10 17.05 -9.19 -54.75
CA ASP A 10 15.85 -8.40 -54.47
C ASP A 10 15.35 -8.86 -53.10
N PHE A 11 15.71 -8.12 -52.07
CA PHE A 11 15.24 -8.31 -50.70
C PHE A 11 13.80 -7.83 -50.53
N THR A 12 12.89 -8.29 -51.38
CA THR A 12 11.46 -8.20 -51.09
C THR A 12 11.16 -9.28 -50.03
N GLY A 13 10.51 -8.92 -48.96
CA GLY A 13 10.22 -9.84 -47.84
C GLY A 13 9.51 -11.16 -48.23
N ALA A 14 9.03 -11.27 -49.52
CA ALA A 14 8.41 -12.47 -50.07
C ALA A 14 9.40 -13.59 -50.41
N ASN A 15 10.70 -13.31 -50.62
CA ASN A 15 11.71 -14.27 -51.04
C ASN A 15 12.74 -14.64 -49.97
N LEU A 16 12.58 -14.12 -48.77
CA LEU A 16 13.44 -14.42 -47.62
C LEU A 16 12.85 -15.63 -46.86
N THR A 17 13.04 -16.84 -47.38
CA THR A 17 12.76 -18.06 -46.63
C THR A 17 13.91 -18.30 -45.65
N GLY A 18 13.56 -18.39 -44.34
CA GLY A 18 14.53 -18.65 -43.27
C GLY A 18 14.98 -17.42 -42.46
N ILE A 19 14.46 -16.22 -42.75
CA ILE A 19 14.50 -15.14 -41.78
C ILE A 19 13.26 -15.29 -40.93
N GLU A 20 13.44 -15.85 -39.75
CA GLU A 20 12.40 -15.84 -38.73
C GLU A 20 12.14 -14.37 -38.34
N GLY A 21 10.99 -13.89 -38.70
CA GLY A 21 10.49 -12.61 -38.24
C GLY A 21 10.32 -12.63 -36.71
N ILE A 22 9.64 -11.64 -36.17
CA ILE A 22 9.31 -11.62 -34.73
C ILE A 22 8.55 -12.92 -34.41
N PRO A 23 9.05 -13.75 -33.46
CA PRO A 23 8.38 -15.00 -33.10
C PRO A 23 6.96 -14.76 -32.57
N THR A 24 6.04 -15.67 -32.85
CA THR A 24 4.69 -15.65 -32.27
C THR A 24 4.75 -15.59 -30.75
N ALA A 25 3.85 -14.83 -30.14
CA ALA A 25 3.78 -14.50 -28.71
C ALA A 25 4.84 -13.51 -28.20
N THR A 26 5.67 -12.93 -29.08
CA THR A 26 6.53 -11.79 -28.69
C THR A 26 5.66 -10.57 -28.42
N ILE A 27 5.86 -9.95 -27.26
CA ILE A 27 5.20 -8.71 -26.87
C ILE A 27 6.16 -7.55 -27.11
N VAL A 28 5.68 -6.51 -27.78
CA VAL A 28 6.46 -5.29 -28.06
C VAL A 28 5.64 -4.03 -27.75
N PRO A 29 6.29 -2.95 -27.30
CA PRO A 29 5.64 -1.65 -27.19
C PRO A 29 5.35 -1.07 -28.58
N TRP A 30 4.23 -0.37 -28.72
CA TRP A 30 3.78 0.21 -29.98
C TRP A 30 3.24 1.63 -29.76
N SER A 31 3.68 2.57 -30.56
CA SER A 31 3.42 4.01 -30.38
C SER A 31 2.18 4.54 -31.10
N SER A 32 1.41 3.68 -31.78
CA SER A 32 0.18 4.06 -32.47
C SER A 32 -1.01 3.31 -31.89
N SER A 33 -2.19 3.94 -31.89
CA SER A 33 -3.45 3.27 -31.51
C SER A 33 -3.94 2.26 -32.56
N SER A 34 -3.37 2.29 -33.77
CA SER A 34 -3.70 1.34 -34.84
C SER A 34 -2.77 0.14 -34.78
N VAL A 35 -3.31 -1.01 -34.38
CA VAL A 35 -2.56 -2.28 -34.28
C VAL A 35 -2.22 -2.78 -35.69
N PRO A 36 -0.95 -3.08 -35.99
CA PRO A 36 -0.55 -3.59 -37.31
C PRO A 36 -1.05 -5.03 -37.55
N SER A 37 -1.19 -5.39 -38.82
CA SER A 37 -1.57 -6.75 -39.21
C SER A 37 -0.60 -7.79 -38.64
N GLY A 38 -1.12 -8.90 -38.16
CA GLY A 38 -0.34 -9.98 -37.51
C GLY A 38 0.00 -9.73 -36.05
N PHE A 39 -0.65 -8.73 -35.42
CA PHE A 39 -0.56 -8.46 -33.99
C PHE A 39 -1.95 -8.27 -33.40
N LEU A 40 -2.04 -8.42 -32.10
CA LEU A 40 -3.20 -8.07 -31.28
C LEU A 40 -2.74 -7.11 -30.18
N GLU A 41 -3.64 -6.24 -29.72
CA GLU A 41 -3.38 -5.43 -28.52
C GLU A 41 -3.39 -6.31 -27.26
N CYS A 42 -2.54 -5.97 -26.32
CA CYS A 42 -2.49 -6.63 -25.01
C CYS A 42 -3.47 -5.93 -24.04
N ASP A 43 -4.76 -6.06 -24.32
CA ASP A 43 -5.88 -5.41 -23.63
C ASP A 43 -6.72 -6.38 -22.78
N GLY A 44 -6.24 -7.64 -22.63
CA GLY A 44 -6.96 -8.67 -21.90
C GLY A 44 -8.17 -9.27 -22.63
N SER A 45 -8.45 -8.87 -23.86
CA SER A 45 -9.61 -9.34 -24.60
C SER A 45 -9.57 -10.84 -24.90
N ALA A 46 -10.76 -11.44 -25.05
CA ALA A 46 -10.90 -12.84 -25.43
C ALA A 46 -10.88 -12.98 -26.97
N VAL A 47 -9.97 -13.81 -27.48
CA VAL A 47 -9.78 -14.04 -28.91
C VAL A 47 -9.94 -15.51 -29.27
N SER A 48 -10.28 -15.80 -30.54
CA SER A 48 -10.58 -17.16 -31.01
C SER A 48 -9.35 -18.07 -31.03
N ARG A 49 -9.46 -19.26 -30.42
CA ARG A 49 -8.41 -20.30 -30.44
C ARG A 49 -8.15 -20.83 -31.85
N SER A 50 -9.19 -20.92 -32.69
CA SER A 50 -9.05 -21.42 -34.06
C SER A 50 -8.38 -20.38 -34.97
N THR A 51 -8.73 -19.11 -34.86
CA THR A 51 -8.14 -18.03 -35.67
C THR A 51 -6.68 -17.77 -35.29
N TYR A 52 -6.37 -17.81 -33.98
CA TYR A 52 -5.03 -17.55 -33.45
C TYR A 52 -4.40 -18.82 -32.87
N SER A 53 -4.52 -19.93 -33.59
CA SER A 53 -4.10 -21.24 -33.11
C SER A 53 -2.60 -21.32 -32.81
N ALA A 54 -1.75 -20.62 -33.57
CA ALA A 54 -0.31 -20.55 -33.31
C ALA A 54 -0.01 -19.83 -31.98
N LEU A 55 -0.68 -18.72 -31.73
CA LEU A 55 -0.57 -17.99 -30.48
C LEU A 55 -1.10 -18.82 -29.31
N PHE A 56 -2.27 -19.45 -29.49
CA PHE A 56 -2.85 -20.31 -28.45
C PHE A 56 -1.97 -21.50 -28.09
N ALA A 57 -1.26 -22.08 -29.07
CA ALA A 57 -0.32 -23.16 -28.81
C ALA A 57 0.83 -22.77 -27.86
N ILE A 58 1.19 -21.48 -27.83
CA ILE A 58 2.27 -20.97 -26.99
C ILE A 58 1.74 -20.48 -25.63
N VAL A 59 0.71 -19.63 -25.64
CA VAL A 59 0.25 -18.97 -24.42
C VAL A 59 -0.83 -19.78 -23.68
N GLY A 60 -1.57 -20.63 -24.37
CA GLY A 60 -2.65 -21.42 -23.79
C GLY A 60 -3.70 -20.54 -23.12
N THR A 61 -4.05 -20.88 -21.88
CA THR A 61 -4.96 -20.13 -21.03
C THR A 61 -4.25 -19.36 -19.93
N THR A 62 -2.95 -19.12 -20.09
CA THR A 62 -2.10 -18.45 -19.06
C THR A 62 -2.64 -17.10 -18.63
N TYR A 63 -3.20 -16.33 -19.55
CA TYR A 63 -3.73 -15.00 -19.30
C TYR A 63 -5.27 -14.97 -19.16
N GLY A 64 -5.91 -16.13 -19.26
CA GLY A 64 -7.33 -16.32 -19.08
C GLY A 64 -7.92 -17.32 -20.07
N SER A 65 -8.96 -18.01 -19.63
CA SER A 65 -9.58 -19.10 -20.41
C SER A 65 -10.61 -18.64 -21.44
N GLY A 66 -10.90 -17.32 -21.49
CA GLY A 66 -11.98 -16.80 -22.32
C GLY A 66 -13.33 -17.39 -21.89
N ASP A 67 -14.08 -17.93 -22.88
CA ASP A 67 -15.34 -18.66 -22.66
C ASP A 67 -15.15 -20.09 -22.15
N GLY A 68 -13.90 -20.51 -21.93
CA GLY A 68 -13.53 -21.86 -21.50
C GLY A 68 -13.43 -22.88 -22.63
N ALA A 69 -13.95 -22.62 -23.82
CA ALA A 69 -14.05 -23.58 -24.93
C ALA A 69 -13.38 -23.11 -26.23
N SER A 70 -13.81 -21.98 -26.77
CA SER A 70 -13.45 -21.52 -28.11
C SER A 70 -12.53 -20.30 -28.12
N THR A 71 -12.41 -19.60 -26.98
CA THR A 71 -11.59 -18.40 -26.84
C THR A 71 -10.54 -18.55 -25.73
N PHE A 72 -9.55 -17.64 -25.75
CA PHE A 72 -8.54 -17.44 -24.70
C PHE A 72 -8.23 -15.95 -24.60
N ASN A 73 -7.72 -15.49 -23.48
CA ASN A 73 -7.39 -14.09 -23.31
C ASN A 73 -5.94 -13.79 -23.71
N VAL A 74 -5.74 -12.67 -24.38
CA VAL A 74 -4.42 -12.05 -24.52
C VAL A 74 -3.99 -11.42 -23.20
N PRO A 75 -2.68 -11.15 -22.98
CA PRO A 75 -2.23 -10.43 -21.81
C PRO A 75 -2.95 -9.09 -21.66
N ASP A 76 -3.22 -8.65 -20.41
CA ASP A 76 -3.69 -7.30 -20.10
C ASP A 76 -2.52 -6.47 -19.56
N LEU A 77 -2.03 -5.54 -20.39
CA LEU A 77 -0.97 -4.60 -20.04
C LEU A 77 -1.49 -3.17 -19.93
N GLN A 78 -2.80 -2.97 -19.94
CA GLN A 78 -3.40 -1.67 -19.68
C GLN A 78 -3.17 -1.28 -18.20
N ASP A 79 -2.66 -0.08 -17.98
CA ASP A 79 -2.29 0.43 -16.66
C ASP A 79 -1.30 -0.45 -15.86
N ASN A 80 -0.65 -1.40 -16.54
CA ASN A 80 0.30 -2.32 -15.94
C ASN A 80 1.72 -2.11 -16.50
N VAL A 81 2.71 -2.28 -15.64
CA VAL A 81 4.12 -2.33 -16.01
C VAL A 81 4.55 -3.79 -16.11
N ALA A 82 5.16 -4.16 -17.24
CA ALA A 82 5.71 -5.49 -17.41
C ALA A 82 6.89 -5.73 -16.44
N VAL A 83 6.81 -6.79 -15.66
CA VAL A 83 7.83 -7.20 -14.69
C VAL A 83 8.32 -8.60 -15.03
N GLY A 84 9.64 -8.81 -14.98
CA GLY A 84 10.23 -10.12 -15.23
C GLY A 84 9.73 -11.18 -14.23
N LYS A 85 9.38 -12.37 -14.74
CA LYS A 85 9.03 -13.54 -13.93
C LYS A 85 10.19 -13.91 -13.00
N SER A 86 9.87 -14.31 -11.76
CA SER A 86 10.83 -14.86 -10.79
C SER A 86 10.19 -15.99 -9.98
N ASN A 87 10.93 -16.57 -9.04
CA ASN A 87 10.37 -17.55 -8.11
C ASN A 87 9.28 -16.97 -7.21
N ASN A 88 9.30 -15.64 -6.96
CA ASN A 88 8.33 -14.93 -6.14
C ASN A 88 7.20 -14.28 -6.95
N LYS A 89 7.34 -14.23 -8.27
CA LYS A 89 6.37 -13.66 -9.20
C LYS A 89 6.16 -14.64 -10.34
N ALA A 90 5.06 -15.37 -10.31
CA ALA A 90 4.71 -16.30 -11.38
C ALA A 90 4.38 -15.54 -12.67
N LEU A 91 4.49 -16.25 -13.81
CA LEU A 91 3.99 -15.72 -15.08
C LEU A 91 2.49 -15.39 -14.96
N ALA A 92 2.07 -14.30 -15.54
CA ALA A 92 0.70 -13.76 -15.50
C ALA A 92 0.19 -13.36 -14.09
N SER A 93 1.04 -13.33 -13.07
CA SER A 93 0.63 -12.74 -11.79
C SER A 93 0.58 -11.23 -11.89
N SER A 94 -0.45 -10.62 -11.29
CA SER A 94 -0.64 -9.19 -11.18
C SER A 94 -0.45 -8.72 -9.73
N GLY A 95 -0.17 -7.45 -9.52
CA GLY A 95 -0.02 -6.87 -8.19
C GLY A 95 0.52 -5.45 -8.26
N GLY A 96 0.54 -4.81 -7.11
CA GLY A 96 0.92 -3.40 -6.99
C GLY A 96 -0.29 -2.50 -6.78
N ALA A 97 -0.04 -1.22 -6.63
CA ALA A 97 -1.07 -0.19 -6.50
C ALA A 97 -0.55 1.14 -7.04
N ASN A 98 -1.44 1.93 -7.62
CA ASN A 98 -1.14 3.26 -8.14
C ASN A 98 -1.14 4.34 -7.06
N THR A 99 -1.67 4.02 -5.90
CA THR A 99 -1.75 4.92 -4.75
C THR A 99 -1.35 4.19 -3.47
N VAL A 100 -0.80 4.94 -2.54
CA VAL A 100 -0.59 4.49 -1.16
C VAL A 100 -1.37 5.38 -0.22
N GLN A 101 -2.10 4.78 0.69
CA GLN A 101 -2.73 5.48 1.80
C GLN A 101 -2.00 5.09 3.08
N SER A 102 -1.47 6.08 3.76
CA SER A 102 -0.86 5.86 5.07
C SER A 102 -1.95 5.79 6.13
N THR A 103 -2.14 4.61 6.71
CA THR A 103 -3.05 4.40 7.82
C THR A 103 -2.30 3.79 8.99
N GLY A 104 -2.64 4.17 10.19
CA GLY A 104 -2.01 3.62 11.37
C GLY A 104 -2.79 3.95 12.63
N ASN A 105 -2.56 3.18 13.65
CA ASN A 105 -3.06 3.47 14.99
C ASN A 105 -1.92 4.03 15.83
N VAL A 106 -2.14 5.18 16.42
CA VAL A 106 -1.26 5.71 17.47
C VAL A 106 -1.82 5.19 18.79
N GLY A 107 -1.14 4.22 19.36
CA GLY A 107 -1.52 3.61 20.62
C GLY A 107 -0.37 3.69 21.62
N GLY A 108 -0.69 3.61 22.85
CA GLY A 108 0.28 3.61 23.94
C GLY A 108 -0.30 4.15 25.23
N SER A 109 0.55 4.32 26.22
CA SER A 109 0.23 4.98 27.47
C SER A 109 1.30 6.00 27.79
N THR A 110 0.92 7.07 28.45
CA THR A 110 1.91 7.98 29.05
C THR A 110 2.68 7.21 30.14
N ALA A 111 3.94 7.56 30.35
CA ALA A 111 4.66 7.07 31.52
C ALA A 111 3.91 7.46 32.80
N ASN A 112 4.02 6.63 33.85
CA ASN A 112 3.46 6.94 35.15
C ASN A 112 4.03 8.29 35.64
N ALA A 113 3.13 9.20 35.93
CA ALA A 113 3.47 10.50 36.50
C ALA A 113 2.95 10.61 37.92
N THR A 114 3.79 11.12 38.80
CA THR A 114 3.41 11.47 40.16
C THR A 114 3.31 12.99 40.22
N LEU A 115 2.19 13.52 40.71
CA LEU A 115 2.04 14.96 40.87
C LEU A 115 3.01 15.44 41.94
N SER A 116 3.83 16.43 41.58
CA SER A 116 4.64 17.18 42.55
C SER A 116 3.79 18.22 43.31
N THR A 117 4.25 18.66 44.47
CA THR A 117 3.56 19.69 45.24
C THR A 117 3.32 20.98 44.44
N ALA A 118 4.21 21.34 43.51
CA ALA A 118 4.08 22.50 42.65
C ALA A 118 2.95 22.35 41.59
N GLN A 119 2.53 21.14 41.29
CA GLN A 119 1.44 20.84 40.31
C GLN A 119 0.07 20.77 41.00
N LEU A 120 0.02 20.78 42.32
CA LEU A 120 -1.22 20.84 43.07
C LEU A 120 -1.70 22.29 43.19
N ALA A 121 -3.00 22.49 43.01
CA ALA A 121 -3.58 23.79 43.26
C ALA A 121 -3.32 24.24 44.71
N SER A 122 -2.93 25.48 44.89
CA SER A 122 -2.75 26.04 46.25
C SER A 122 -4.09 26.00 47.01
N HIS A 123 -4.10 25.28 48.12
CA HIS A 123 -5.28 25.21 48.98
C HIS A 123 -4.86 25.23 50.43
N SER A 124 -5.75 25.67 51.30
CA SER A 124 -5.56 25.72 52.74
C SER A 124 -6.68 25.02 53.44
N HIS A 125 -6.34 24.37 54.55
CA HIS A 125 -7.33 23.79 55.45
C HIS A 125 -7.45 24.69 56.65
N THR A 126 -8.66 25.17 56.93
CA THR A 126 -8.97 25.84 58.20
C THR A 126 -9.36 24.77 59.23
N THR A 127 -8.52 24.52 60.22
CA THR A 127 -8.96 23.80 61.39
C THR A 127 -9.91 24.69 62.18
N GLY A 128 -11.18 24.32 62.25
CA GLY A 128 -12.15 25.00 63.06
C GLY A 128 -11.71 25.00 64.50
N GLN A 129 -11.32 26.16 65.03
CA GLN A 129 -11.08 26.33 66.43
C GLN A 129 -12.44 26.25 67.13
N ALA A 130 -12.68 25.14 67.86
CA ALA A 130 -13.83 25.07 68.71
C ALA A 130 -13.63 26.12 69.79
N GLY A 131 -14.34 27.26 69.67
CA GLY A 131 -14.38 28.25 70.68
C GLY A 131 -14.95 27.69 71.99
N GLY A 132 -14.10 27.54 72.96
CA GLY A 132 -14.53 27.17 74.33
C GLY A 132 -15.32 28.29 74.93
N GLY A 133 -16.67 28.25 74.80
CA GLY A 133 -17.54 29.05 75.65
C GLY A 133 -17.58 28.43 77.07
N PRO A 134 -17.68 29.25 78.11
CA PRO A 134 -17.79 28.72 79.49
C PRO A 134 -19.18 28.09 79.68
N GLY A 135 -19.25 26.77 79.73
CA GLY A 135 -20.45 26.05 80.13
C GLY A 135 -21.00 25.01 79.12
N GLY A 136 -20.35 23.89 78.96
CA GLY A 136 -20.93 22.78 78.29
C GLY A 136 -19.89 21.61 78.18
N GLY A 137 -20.19 20.53 78.85
CA GLY A 137 -19.33 19.33 78.87
C GLY A 137 -19.14 18.66 77.51
N GLY A 138 -18.29 19.20 76.70
CA GLY A 138 -17.80 18.59 75.45
C GLY A 138 -16.32 18.32 75.61
N THR A 139 -15.88 17.16 75.16
CA THR A 139 -14.50 16.69 75.15
C THR A 139 -13.60 17.80 74.57
N GLN A 140 -12.88 18.49 75.41
CA GLN A 140 -11.91 19.50 74.97
C GLN A 140 -10.79 18.79 74.23
N MET A 141 -10.70 19.02 72.96
CA MET A 141 -9.49 18.73 72.21
C MET A 141 -8.39 19.66 72.68
N ASN A 142 -7.55 19.17 73.59
CA ASN A 142 -6.45 19.91 74.17
C ASN A 142 -5.38 20.15 73.14
N ILE A 143 -5.50 21.31 72.46
CA ILE A 143 -4.43 21.73 71.54
C ILE A 143 -3.34 22.35 72.38
N HIS A 144 -2.29 21.56 72.64
CA HIS A 144 -1.07 22.08 73.27
C HIS A 144 -0.54 23.23 72.45
N ARG A 145 -0.38 24.41 73.09
CA ARG A 145 0.31 25.53 72.55
C ARG A 145 1.74 25.10 72.19
N GLY A 146 1.99 24.90 70.87
CA GLY A 146 3.32 24.54 70.37
C GLY A 146 3.34 23.38 69.38
N SER A 147 2.29 22.58 69.31
CA SER A 147 2.20 21.53 68.27
C SER A 147 1.17 21.96 67.21
N GLN A 148 1.63 22.25 66.03
CA GLN A 148 0.71 22.37 64.92
C GLN A 148 0.07 20.98 64.70
N ALA A 149 -1.27 20.92 64.86
CA ALA A 149 -2.00 19.73 64.50
C ALA A 149 -1.83 19.49 62.98
N GLN A 150 -0.99 18.58 62.65
CA GLN A 150 -0.87 18.15 61.26
C GLN A 150 -2.14 17.41 60.91
N THR A 151 -2.82 17.85 59.89
CA THR A 151 -3.82 17.03 59.23
C THR A 151 -3.11 15.79 58.66
N SER A 152 -3.63 14.63 58.91
CA SER A 152 -3.05 13.41 58.36
C SER A 152 -2.96 13.58 56.83
N SER A 153 -1.83 13.15 56.25
CA SER A 153 -1.68 13.16 54.81
C SER A 153 -2.68 12.19 54.20
N VAL A 154 -3.49 12.69 53.30
CA VAL A 154 -4.43 11.87 52.52
C VAL A 154 -3.92 11.79 51.10
N GLY A 155 -3.84 10.58 50.55
CA GLY A 155 -3.33 10.29 49.21
C GLY A 155 -2.06 9.45 49.26
N SER A 156 -1.96 8.48 48.41
CA SER A 156 -0.83 7.53 48.36
C SER A 156 0.32 7.99 47.46
N GLY A 157 0.17 9.15 46.79
CA GLY A 157 1.17 9.64 45.81
C GLY A 157 1.39 8.65 44.65
N GLY A 158 0.43 7.77 44.39
CA GLY A 158 0.54 6.78 43.31
C GLY A 158 0.60 7.43 41.94
N GLY A 159 1.53 6.97 41.13
CA GLY A 159 1.59 7.38 39.72
C GLY A 159 0.36 6.87 38.95
N HIS A 160 -0.07 7.62 38.00
CA HIS A 160 -1.12 7.24 37.07
C HIS A 160 -0.66 7.50 35.62
N SER A 161 -1.27 6.78 34.67
CA SER A 161 -1.01 6.93 33.25
C SER A 161 -2.32 7.11 32.51
N HIS A 162 -2.23 7.77 31.35
CA HIS A 162 -3.36 7.90 30.44
C HIS A 162 -3.13 7.01 29.22
N ASN A 163 -4.15 6.25 28.83
CA ASN A 163 -4.13 5.57 27.55
C ASN A 163 -4.36 6.57 26.44
N MET A 164 -3.52 6.52 25.44
CA MET A 164 -3.66 7.28 24.22
C MET A 164 -3.98 6.33 23.08
N SER A 165 -5.08 6.56 22.39
CA SER A 165 -5.40 5.86 21.14
C SER A 165 -5.95 6.86 20.15
N ALA A 166 -5.39 6.83 18.95
CA ALA A 166 -5.87 7.62 17.82
C ALA A 166 -5.68 6.80 16.55
N THR A 167 -6.59 6.93 15.60
CA THR A 167 -6.42 6.40 14.27
C THR A 167 -5.92 7.53 13.39
N PHE A 168 -4.78 7.32 12.76
CA PHE A 168 -4.27 8.21 11.72
C PHE A 168 -4.71 7.67 10.36
N THR A 169 -5.37 8.50 9.56
CA THR A 169 -5.68 8.22 8.17
C THR A 169 -5.11 9.37 7.34
N GLY A 170 -4.05 9.10 6.61
CA GLY A 170 -3.47 10.06 5.69
C GLY A 170 -4.24 10.13 4.37
N ASP A 171 -3.99 11.16 3.59
CA ASP A 171 -4.51 11.28 2.25
C ASP A 171 -3.89 10.23 1.32
N SER A 172 -4.68 9.77 0.34
CA SER A 172 -4.19 8.87 -0.70
C SER A 172 -3.22 9.63 -1.60
N THR A 173 -1.99 9.13 -1.69
CA THR A 173 -0.94 9.73 -2.52
C THR A 173 -0.61 8.81 -3.69
N SER A 174 -0.50 9.39 -4.89
CA SER A 174 -0.03 8.67 -6.07
C SER A 174 1.43 8.27 -5.90
N VAL A 175 1.73 7.00 -6.19
CA VAL A 175 3.10 6.45 -6.25
C VAL A 175 3.56 6.21 -7.68
N LEU A 176 2.77 6.66 -8.66
CA LEU A 176 3.14 6.57 -10.06
C LEU A 176 4.28 7.54 -10.37
N GLN A 177 5.28 7.03 -11.05
CA GLN A 177 6.33 7.85 -11.65
C GLN A 177 5.76 8.58 -12.89
N PRO A 178 6.37 9.70 -13.33
CA PRO A 178 6.02 10.30 -14.62
C PRO A 178 6.09 9.24 -15.72
N TYR A 179 5.05 9.13 -16.53
CA TYR A 179 4.93 8.10 -17.56
C TYR A 179 4.40 8.68 -18.87
N LEU A 180 4.66 7.97 -19.95
CA LEU A 180 4.06 8.18 -21.26
C LEU A 180 3.33 6.89 -21.65
N THR A 181 2.06 7.00 -21.98
CA THR A 181 1.26 5.85 -22.40
C THR A 181 1.55 5.45 -23.84
N ILE A 182 1.76 4.18 -24.04
CA ILE A 182 1.84 3.49 -25.33
C ILE A 182 1.04 2.20 -25.21
N ILE A 183 0.67 1.57 -26.32
CA ILE A 183 0.08 0.23 -26.24
C ILE A 183 1.15 -0.85 -26.30
N TYR A 184 0.83 -2.03 -25.77
CA TYR A 184 1.60 -3.24 -26.02
C TYR A 184 0.85 -4.12 -26.99
N ILE A 185 1.57 -4.73 -27.92
CA ILE A 185 1.01 -5.63 -28.92
C ILE A 185 1.72 -6.98 -28.87
N ILE A 186 0.98 -8.06 -29.13
CA ILE A 186 1.49 -9.43 -29.15
C ILE A 186 1.43 -9.98 -30.57
N LYS A 187 2.50 -10.62 -31.03
CA LYS A 187 2.57 -11.27 -32.34
C LYS A 187 1.68 -12.51 -32.39
N THR A 188 0.80 -12.55 -33.40
CA THR A 188 -0.09 -13.70 -33.65
C THR A 188 0.54 -14.74 -34.57
#